data_4999a9142455e7093dec0c8926edac5f
#
_entry.id   4999a9142455e7093dec0c8926edac5f
#
_cell.length_a   1.000
_cell.length_b   1.000
_cell.length_c   1.000
_cell.angle_alpha   90.00
_cell.angle_beta   90.00
_cell.angle_gamma   90.00
#
_symmetry.space_group_name_H-M   'P 1'
#
loop_
_entity.id
_entity.type
_entity.pdbx_description
1 polymer ?
#
loop_
_entity_poly.entity_id
_entity_poly.type
_entity_poly.pdbx_seq_one_letter_code
_entity_poly.pdbx_strand_id
1 'polypeptide(L)'
;MIEFIRQLFLDLYEVAPRWNFIFFHDKTQWDRVAEGFWVTIELSVACVIFSVIIGVVGAWLQGSHLRLVRNIVQGYIQFFRNTPPFVQLLFFYFALGQFTPTYSPDGWLEVPIISNVGWAIISLSFFAGAFNVEIFRAGIEAVPDSTQEASEALGMSRLQTYIYVVFPLAFRVSLPALNNNLVNLIKTTTQALAIAVPELLYQFLSIWNDYPSALYPSLTMVFIIYIGLVGILVYSMHRWEKAMRIPGYGQ
;
A
#
# COMPACT_ATOMS: atom_id res chain seq x y z
N MET A 1 -23.81 -2.94 -26.71
CA MET A 1 -22.34 -2.97 -26.44
C MET A 1 -21.96 -4.15 -25.54
N ILE A 2 -22.56 -4.31 -24.37
CA ILE A 2 -22.24 -5.41 -23.44
C ILE A 2 -22.52 -6.79 -24.06
N GLU A 3 -23.65 -6.95 -24.72
CA GLU A 3 -24.06 -8.19 -25.41
C GLU A 3 -23.13 -8.55 -26.57
N PHE A 4 -22.66 -7.57 -27.32
CA PHE A 4 -21.68 -7.75 -28.40
C PHE A 4 -20.33 -8.23 -27.84
N ILE A 5 -19.86 -7.63 -26.76
CA ILE A 5 -18.61 -8.04 -26.09
C ILE A 5 -18.75 -9.47 -25.57
N ARG A 6 -19.87 -9.79 -24.92
CA ARG A 6 -20.17 -11.13 -24.44
C ARG A 6 -20.13 -12.17 -25.57
N GLN A 7 -20.79 -11.90 -26.68
CA GLN A 7 -20.80 -12.82 -27.82
C GLN A 7 -19.41 -13.01 -28.41
N LEU A 8 -18.63 -11.94 -28.55
CA LEU A 8 -17.26 -12.00 -29.04
C LEU A 8 -16.38 -12.95 -28.20
N PHE A 9 -16.52 -12.90 -26.87
CA PHE A 9 -15.75 -13.78 -25.98
C PHE A 9 -16.26 -15.23 -25.96
N LEU A 10 -17.54 -15.46 -26.21
CA LEU A 10 -18.08 -16.80 -26.41
C LEU A 10 -17.56 -17.41 -27.72
N ASP A 11 -17.59 -16.65 -28.81
CA ASP A 11 -17.06 -17.09 -30.11
C ASP A 11 -15.54 -17.38 -30.02
N LEU A 12 -14.79 -16.56 -29.29
CA LEU A 12 -13.37 -16.80 -29.03
C LEU A 12 -13.14 -18.08 -28.24
N TYR A 13 -13.99 -18.38 -27.25
CA TYR A 13 -13.91 -19.61 -26.47
C TYR A 13 -14.17 -20.87 -27.31
N GLU A 14 -15.10 -20.81 -28.24
CA GLU A 14 -15.37 -21.93 -29.17
C GLU A 14 -14.17 -22.22 -30.09
N VAL A 15 -13.46 -21.18 -30.55
CA VAL A 15 -12.28 -21.32 -31.42
C VAL A 15 -11.03 -21.67 -30.62
N ALA A 16 -10.89 -21.15 -29.42
CA ALA A 16 -9.72 -21.32 -28.57
C ALA A 16 -10.11 -21.62 -27.11
N PRO A 17 -10.45 -22.88 -26.76
CA PRO A 17 -10.96 -23.24 -25.43
C PRO A 17 -10.04 -22.92 -24.25
N ARG A 18 -8.75 -22.66 -24.51
CA ARG A 18 -7.77 -22.21 -23.50
C ARG A 18 -7.89 -20.73 -23.14
N TRP A 19 -8.72 -19.97 -23.88
CA TRP A 19 -8.95 -18.54 -23.68
C TRP A 19 -10.39 -18.27 -23.22
N ASN A 20 -10.76 -18.92 -22.11
CA ASN A 20 -12.08 -18.75 -21.51
C ASN A 20 -12.12 -17.47 -20.65
N PHE A 21 -12.64 -16.41 -21.21
CA PHE A 21 -12.89 -15.13 -20.50
C PHE A 21 -14.22 -15.16 -19.74
N ILE A 22 -14.47 -16.19 -18.93
CA ILE A 22 -15.72 -16.43 -18.22
C ILE A 22 -16.23 -15.22 -17.44
N PHE A 23 -15.34 -14.42 -16.90
CA PHE A 23 -15.68 -13.23 -16.13
C PHE A 23 -16.34 -12.12 -16.95
N PHE A 24 -16.34 -12.18 -18.29
CA PHE A 24 -17.09 -11.22 -19.13
C PHE A 24 -18.48 -11.71 -19.53
N HIS A 25 -18.78 -13.00 -19.42
CA HIS A 25 -20.08 -13.53 -19.79
C HIS A 25 -20.86 -14.19 -18.65
N ASP A 26 -20.22 -14.43 -17.51
CA ASP A 26 -20.87 -14.88 -16.29
C ASP A 26 -20.90 -13.75 -15.25
N LYS A 27 -22.12 -13.36 -14.83
CA LYS A 27 -22.32 -12.25 -13.91
C LYS A 27 -21.67 -12.52 -12.54
N THR A 28 -21.72 -13.76 -12.06
CA THR A 28 -21.16 -14.12 -10.75
C THR A 28 -19.66 -13.93 -10.74
N GLN A 29 -19.00 -14.33 -11.84
CA GLN A 29 -17.54 -14.16 -11.95
C GLN A 29 -17.15 -12.69 -12.14
N TRP A 30 -17.96 -11.92 -12.86
CA TRP A 30 -17.76 -10.48 -12.94
C TRP A 30 -17.88 -9.77 -11.59
N ASP A 31 -18.90 -10.11 -10.79
CA ASP A 31 -19.12 -9.54 -9.47
C ASP A 31 -17.92 -9.86 -8.54
N ARG A 32 -17.35 -11.08 -8.62
CA ARG A 32 -16.12 -11.45 -7.89
C ARG A 32 -14.91 -10.59 -8.30
N VAL A 33 -14.70 -10.36 -9.60
CA VAL A 33 -13.61 -9.50 -10.11
C VAL A 33 -13.81 -8.07 -9.63
N ALA A 34 -15.04 -7.55 -9.68
CA ALA A 34 -15.37 -6.21 -9.22
C ALA A 34 -15.14 -6.06 -7.71
N GLU A 35 -15.54 -7.03 -6.91
CA GLU A 35 -15.27 -7.09 -5.47
C GLU A 35 -13.75 -7.08 -5.21
N GLY A 36 -13.01 -7.97 -5.87
CA GLY A 36 -11.54 -8.05 -5.73
C GLY A 36 -10.84 -6.75 -6.11
N PHE A 37 -11.32 -6.07 -7.13
CA PHE A 37 -10.81 -4.74 -7.52
C PHE A 37 -11.01 -3.72 -6.40
N TRP A 38 -12.21 -3.63 -5.82
CA TRP A 38 -12.50 -2.70 -4.74
C TRP A 38 -11.72 -3.01 -3.46
N VAL A 39 -11.60 -4.30 -3.10
CA VAL A 39 -10.76 -4.71 -1.97
C VAL A 39 -9.28 -4.34 -2.19
N THR A 40 -8.77 -4.48 -3.42
CA THR A 40 -7.41 -4.03 -3.76
C THR A 40 -7.24 -2.52 -3.56
N ILE A 41 -8.22 -1.71 -3.99
CA ILE A 41 -8.20 -0.25 -3.80
C ILE A 41 -8.27 0.11 -2.32
N GLU A 42 -9.20 -0.47 -1.56
CA GLU A 42 -9.36 -0.25 -0.13
C GLU A 42 -8.08 -0.58 0.64
N LEU A 43 -7.53 -1.77 0.40
CA LEU A 43 -6.28 -2.23 1.00
C LEU A 43 -5.13 -1.29 0.68
N SER A 44 -4.98 -0.90 -0.59
CA SER A 44 -3.93 0.00 -1.04
C SER A 44 -4.03 1.38 -0.40
N VAL A 45 -5.22 1.97 -0.40
CA VAL A 45 -5.45 3.31 0.17
C VAL A 45 -5.22 3.30 1.68
N ALA A 46 -5.75 2.30 2.39
CA ALA A 46 -5.56 2.17 3.83
C ALA A 46 -4.07 1.99 4.19
N CYS A 47 -3.37 1.09 3.50
CA CYS A 47 -1.94 0.87 3.72
C CYS A 47 -1.11 2.14 3.43
N VAL A 48 -1.42 2.88 2.37
CA VAL A 48 -0.76 4.16 2.05
C VAL A 48 -0.96 5.16 3.19
N ILE A 49 -2.20 5.39 3.63
CA ILE A 49 -2.51 6.36 4.69
C ILE A 49 -1.78 5.99 5.98
N PHE A 50 -1.92 4.75 6.45
CA PHE A 50 -1.31 4.33 7.71
C PHE A 50 0.23 4.30 7.62
N SER A 51 0.82 3.87 6.51
CA SER A 51 2.28 3.88 6.35
C SER A 51 2.86 5.30 6.35
N VAL A 52 2.17 6.27 5.75
CA VAL A 52 2.59 7.67 5.78
C VAL A 52 2.48 8.25 7.19
N ILE A 53 1.38 7.97 7.92
CA ILE A 53 1.23 8.39 9.32
C ILE A 53 2.36 7.82 10.18
N ILE A 54 2.61 6.51 10.08
CA ILE A 54 3.72 5.84 10.79
C ILE A 54 5.06 6.49 10.41
N GLY A 55 5.27 6.78 9.13
CA GLY A 55 6.47 7.44 8.62
C GLY A 55 6.71 8.82 9.25
N VAL A 56 5.70 9.69 9.23
CA VAL A 56 5.79 11.05 9.79
C VAL A 56 6.01 11.01 11.30
N VAL A 57 5.21 10.21 12.02
CA VAL A 57 5.32 10.07 13.48
C VAL A 57 6.68 9.48 13.87
N GLY A 58 7.13 8.43 13.16
CA GLY A 58 8.42 7.80 13.42
C GLY A 58 9.60 8.73 13.16
N ALA A 59 9.58 9.51 12.07
CA ALA A 59 10.61 10.50 11.78
C ALA A 59 10.67 11.61 12.86
N TRP A 60 9.50 12.07 13.31
CA TRP A 60 9.43 13.03 14.42
C TRP A 60 9.98 12.44 15.73
N LEU A 61 9.65 11.20 16.07
CA LEU A 61 10.15 10.51 17.25
C LEU A 61 11.67 10.26 17.19
N GLN A 62 12.24 10.04 16.01
CA GLN A 62 13.70 9.95 15.83
C GLN A 62 14.43 11.25 16.17
N GLY A 63 13.78 12.42 16.02
CA GLY A 63 14.29 13.71 16.49
C GLY A 63 14.23 13.92 18.00
N SER A 64 13.70 12.97 18.78
CA SER A 64 13.57 13.08 20.24
C SER A 64 14.93 13.15 20.95
N HIS A 65 15.00 13.96 22.01
CA HIS A 65 16.16 14.02 22.90
C HIS A 65 16.35 12.74 23.72
N LEU A 66 15.30 11.94 23.91
CA LEU A 66 15.32 10.70 24.70
C LEU A 66 15.95 9.56 23.89
N ARG A 67 17.12 9.07 24.32
CA ARG A 67 17.82 7.94 23.68
C ARG A 67 16.95 6.68 23.57
N LEU A 68 16.12 6.42 24.59
CA LEU A 68 15.25 5.25 24.60
C LEU A 68 14.24 5.29 23.42
N VAL A 69 13.61 6.45 23.18
CA VAL A 69 12.65 6.64 22.09
C VAL A 69 13.33 6.42 20.74
N ARG A 70 14.49 7.03 20.53
CA ARG A 70 15.26 6.83 19.29
C ARG A 70 15.63 5.37 19.06
N ASN A 71 16.08 4.67 20.11
CA ASN A 71 16.48 3.27 20.01
C ASN A 71 15.29 2.35 19.69
N ILE A 72 14.10 2.62 20.24
CA ILE A 72 12.88 1.87 19.93
C ILE A 72 12.51 2.07 18.45
N VAL A 73 12.48 3.32 17.98
CA VAL A 73 12.17 3.61 16.57
C VAL A 73 13.22 3.00 15.64
N GLN A 74 14.50 3.07 16.01
CA GLN A 74 15.58 2.45 15.23
C GLN A 74 15.44 0.92 15.20
N GLY A 75 15.09 0.29 16.31
CA GLY A 75 14.79 -1.15 16.36
C GLY A 75 13.62 -1.53 15.45
N TYR A 76 12.55 -0.75 15.49
CA TYR A 76 11.41 -0.90 14.58
C TYR A 76 11.84 -0.84 13.09
N ILE A 77 12.58 0.21 12.72
CA ILE A 77 13.06 0.39 11.34
C ILE A 77 13.91 -0.80 10.90
N GLN A 78 14.90 -1.20 11.73
CA GLN A 78 15.79 -2.29 11.40
C GLN A 78 15.04 -3.62 11.27
N PHE A 79 14.09 -3.90 12.15
CA PHE A 79 13.28 -5.11 12.08
C PHE A 79 12.48 -5.19 10.78
N PHE A 80 11.66 -4.16 10.50
CA PHE A 80 10.75 -4.20 9.35
C PHE A 80 11.45 -4.08 7.99
N ARG A 81 12.56 -3.35 7.91
CA ARG A 81 13.33 -3.22 6.65
C ARG A 81 14.19 -4.44 6.33
N ASN A 82 14.64 -5.18 7.34
CA ASN A 82 15.54 -6.32 7.16
C ASN A 82 14.82 -7.67 7.15
N THR A 83 13.50 -7.69 7.25
CA THR A 83 12.71 -8.93 7.18
C THR A 83 11.79 -8.90 5.94
N PRO A 84 11.55 -10.04 5.29
CA PRO A 84 10.68 -10.10 4.11
C PRO A 84 9.23 -9.73 4.47
N PRO A 85 8.56 -8.84 3.70
CA PRO A 85 7.18 -8.41 3.99
C PRO A 85 6.18 -9.56 3.99
N PHE A 86 6.38 -10.55 3.14
CA PHE A 86 5.56 -11.75 3.10
C PHE A 86 5.62 -12.56 4.41
N VAL A 87 6.82 -12.73 4.96
CA VAL A 87 7.01 -13.44 6.24
C VAL A 87 6.39 -12.65 7.40
N GLN A 88 6.53 -11.32 7.38
CA GLN A 88 5.87 -10.45 8.35
C GLN A 88 4.35 -10.60 8.30
N LEU A 89 3.76 -10.60 7.11
CA LEU A 89 2.32 -10.77 6.90
C LEU A 89 1.82 -12.09 7.51
N LEU A 90 2.51 -13.20 7.21
CA LEU A 90 2.17 -14.51 7.77
C LEU A 90 2.31 -14.54 9.30
N PHE A 91 3.37 -13.93 9.83
CA PHE A 91 3.59 -13.84 11.28
C PHE A 91 2.48 -13.02 11.97
N PHE A 92 2.13 -11.87 11.43
CA PHE A 92 1.06 -11.03 11.98
C PHE A 92 -0.29 -11.77 11.99
N TYR A 93 -0.62 -12.42 10.89
CA TYR A 93 -1.91 -13.11 10.77
C TYR A 93 -1.96 -14.41 11.59
N PHE A 94 -0.99 -15.32 11.41
CA PHE A 94 -1.04 -16.64 12.02
C PHE A 94 -0.50 -16.67 13.45
N ALA A 95 0.53 -15.87 13.76
CA ALA A 95 1.12 -15.89 15.10
C ALA A 95 0.46 -14.88 16.04
N LEU A 96 0.31 -13.61 15.62
CA LEU A 96 -0.33 -12.59 16.46
C LEU A 96 -1.85 -12.69 16.41
N GLY A 97 -2.42 -13.06 15.27
CA GLY A 97 -3.87 -13.17 15.06
C GLY A 97 -4.54 -14.14 16.03
N GLN A 98 -3.86 -15.22 16.42
CA GLN A 98 -4.41 -16.18 17.40
C GLN A 98 -4.65 -15.59 18.80
N PHE A 99 -4.00 -14.48 19.14
CA PHE A 99 -4.24 -13.77 20.41
C PHE A 99 -5.32 -12.71 20.31
N THR A 100 -5.92 -12.54 19.12
CA THR A 100 -6.99 -11.57 18.91
C THR A 100 -8.29 -12.10 19.53
N PRO A 101 -9.00 -11.29 20.34
CA PRO A 101 -10.31 -11.68 20.84
C PRO A 101 -11.28 -12.00 19.70
N THR A 102 -12.16 -12.95 19.92
CA THR A 102 -13.26 -13.28 19.04
C THR A 102 -14.56 -12.69 19.57
N TYR A 103 -15.53 -12.45 18.70
CA TYR A 103 -16.90 -12.10 19.07
C TYR A 103 -17.86 -12.93 18.22
N SER A 104 -19.07 -13.14 18.74
CA SER A 104 -20.08 -13.92 18.04
C SER A 104 -21.22 -12.99 17.65
N PRO A 105 -21.34 -12.56 16.38
CA PRO A 105 -22.42 -11.69 15.92
C PRO A 105 -23.79 -12.36 16.08
N ASP A 106 -23.87 -13.67 15.82
CA ASP A 106 -25.11 -14.44 15.75
C ASP A 106 -25.26 -15.44 16.92
N GLY A 107 -24.32 -15.42 17.88
CA GLY A 107 -24.29 -16.38 19.00
C GLY A 107 -23.82 -17.79 18.63
N TRP A 108 -23.50 -18.06 17.35
CA TRP A 108 -23.14 -19.39 16.85
C TRP A 108 -21.74 -19.48 16.28
N LEU A 109 -21.28 -18.42 15.59
CA LEU A 109 -19.96 -18.38 14.95
C LEU A 109 -19.07 -17.35 15.67
N GLU A 110 -17.90 -17.81 16.12
CA GLU A 110 -16.88 -16.91 16.62
C GLU A 110 -16.05 -16.33 15.46
N VAL A 111 -16.03 -15.02 15.33
CA VAL A 111 -15.26 -14.27 14.33
C VAL A 111 -14.18 -13.45 15.01
N PRO A 112 -12.95 -13.42 14.53
CA PRO A 112 -11.91 -12.54 15.07
C PRO A 112 -12.30 -11.07 14.91
N ILE A 113 -12.01 -10.23 15.91
CA ILE A 113 -12.27 -8.78 15.86
C ILE A 113 -11.49 -8.12 14.71
N ILE A 114 -10.27 -8.60 14.43
CA ILE A 114 -9.46 -8.13 13.31
C ILE A 114 -9.57 -9.15 12.17
N SER A 115 -10.17 -8.72 11.06
CA SER A 115 -10.29 -9.55 9.85
C SER A 115 -8.93 -9.78 9.18
N ASN A 116 -8.88 -10.71 8.21
CA ASN A 116 -7.69 -10.91 7.37
C ASN A 116 -7.27 -9.64 6.62
N VAL A 117 -8.24 -8.85 6.12
CA VAL A 117 -7.99 -7.52 5.52
C VAL A 117 -7.35 -6.59 6.56
N GLY A 118 -7.88 -6.56 7.79
CA GLY A 118 -7.31 -5.75 8.89
C GLY A 118 -5.87 -6.13 9.21
N TRP A 119 -5.54 -7.42 9.28
CA TRP A 119 -4.18 -7.88 9.48
C TRP A 119 -3.24 -7.56 8.32
N ALA A 120 -3.75 -7.63 7.07
CA ALA A 120 -2.99 -7.19 5.90
C ALA A 120 -2.65 -5.70 5.98
N ILE A 121 -3.64 -4.85 6.32
CA ILE A 121 -3.43 -3.41 6.49
C ILE A 121 -2.39 -3.14 7.58
N ILE A 122 -2.51 -3.76 8.75
CA ILE A 122 -1.57 -3.59 9.86
C ILE A 122 -0.15 -3.96 9.42
N SER A 123 0.05 -5.19 8.94
CA SER A 123 1.37 -5.70 8.60
C SER A 123 2.05 -4.87 7.51
N LEU A 124 1.35 -4.62 6.39
CA LEU A 124 1.90 -3.89 5.25
C LEU A 124 2.13 -2.40 5.56
N SER A 125 1.29 -1.81 6.42
CA SER A 125 1.49 -0.43 6.89
C SER A 125 2.73 -0.29 7.76
N PHE A 126 2.97 -1.23 8.66
CA PHE A 126 4.19 -1.25 9.47
C PHE A 126 5.44 -1.47 8.61
N PHE A 127 5.36 -2.39 7.63
CA PHE A 127 6.45 -2.61 6.69
C PHE A 127 6.81 -1.34 5.91
N ALA A 128 5.86 -0.76 5.18
CA ALA A 128 6.10 0.43 4.37
C ALA A 128 6.38 1.67 5.23
N GLY A 129 5.77 1.75 6.41
CA GLY A 129 6.00 2.81 7.39
C GLY A 129 7.45 2.89 7.84
N ALA A 130 8.13 1.76 8.01
CA ALA A 130 9.55 1.74 8.38
C ALA A 130 10.45 2.40 7.32
N PHE A 131 10.14 2.21 6.03
CA PHE A 131 10.82 2.93 4.95
C PHE A 131 10.44 4.41 4.94
N ASN A 132 9.16 4.74 5.17
CA ASN A 132 8.70 6.13 5.20
C ASN A 132 9.35 6.92 6.35
N VAL A 133 9.63 6.32 7.51
CA VAL A 133 10.38 6.97 8.61
C VAL A 133 11.74 7.44 8.13
N GLU A 134 12.49 6.57 7.46
CA GLU A 134 13.82 6.91 6.94
C GLU A 134 13.74 7.95 5.80
N ILE A 135 12.72 7.85 4.93
CA ILE A 135 12.48 8.80 3.84
C ILE A 135 12.22 10.20 4.41
N PHE A 136 11.34 10.33 5.39
CA PHE A 136 11.05 11.63 6.02
C PHE A 136 12.22 12.15 6.84
N ARG A 137 12.96 11.28 7.55
CA ARG A 137 14.18 11.66 8.26
C ARG A 137 15.22 12.24 7.30
N ALA A 138 15.48 11.54 6.19
CA ALA A 138 16.41 12.04 5.16
C ALA A 138 15.94 13.37 4.55
N GLY A 139 14.64 13.53 4.36
CA GLY A 139 14.05 14.80 3.91
C GLY A 139 14.26 15.95 4.90
N ILE A 140 14.13 15.69 6.20
CA ILE A 140 14.38 16.69 7.25
C ILE A 140 15.87 17.07 7.27
N GLU A 141 16.77 16.10 7.20
CA GLU A 141 18.23 16.31 7.19
C GLU A 141 18.72 17.02 5.91
N ALA A 142 17.95 16.97 4.83
CA ALA A 142 18.27 17.67 3.58
C ALA A 142 17.92 19.18 3.63
N VAL A 143 17.20 19.65 4.64
CA VAL A 143 16.93 21.08 4.82
C VAL A 143 18.17 21.74 5.42
N PRO A 144 18.78 22.74 4.75
CA PRO A 144 19.99 23.40 5.26
C PRO A 144 19.77 24.06 6.63
N ASP A 145 20.77 23.94 7.50
CA ASP A 145 20.75 24.59 8.82
C ASP A 145 20.57 26.11 8.72
N SER A 146 21.15 26.73 7.68
CA SER A 146 20.98 28.17 7.40
C SER A 146 19.52 28.59 7.22
N THR A 147 18.66 27.68 6.74
CA THR A 147 17.21 27.95 6.60
C THR A 147 16.55 27.96 7.98
N GLN A 148 16.98 27.10 8.90
CA GLN A 148 16.51 27.07 10.28
C GLN A 148 16.99 28.33 11.04
N GLU A 149 18.27 28.65 10.94
CA GLU A 149 18.86 29.85 11.55
C GLU A 149 18.19 31.14 11.06
N ALA A 150 17.90 31.25 9.76
CA ALA A 150 17.19 32.39 9.20
C ALA A 150 15.78 32.55 9.77
N SER A 151 15.06 31.45 9.96
CA SER A 151 13.72 31.48 10.55
C SER A 151 13.75 31.86 12.04
N GLU A 152 14.74 31.39 12.79
CA GLU A 152 14.96 31.76 14.19
C GLU A 152 15.36 33.25 14.31
N ALA A 153 16.18 33.77 13.37
CA ALA A 153 16.53 35.18 13.30
C ALA A 153 15.33 36.10 13.03
N LEU A 154 14.28 35.59 12.35
CA LEU A 154 13.01 36.25 12.15
C LEU A 154 12.07 36.15 13.38
N GLY A 155 12.52 35.59 14.50
CA GLY A 155 11.80 35.49 15.75
C GLY A 155 10.86 34.26 15.84
N MET A 156 10.96 33.30 14.92
CA MET A 156 10.19 32.05 15.02
C MET A 156 10.70 31.19 16.17
N SER A 157 9.78 30.64 16.95
CA SER A 157 10.12 29.60 17.91
C SER A 157 10.54 28.30 17.17
N ARG A 158 11.28 27.40 17.83
CA ARG A 158 11.69 26.09 17.24
C ARG A 158 10.51 25.29 16.69
N LEU A 159 9.37 25.31 17.36
CA LEU A 159 8.17 24.62 16.89
C LEU A 159 7.59 25.29 15.63
N GLN A 160 7.56 26.63 15.59
CA GLN A 160 7.12 27.37 14.40
C GLN A 160 8.06 27.14 13.22
N THR A 161 9.36 27.20 13.43
CA THR A 161 10.38 26.86 12.42
C THR A 161 10.15 25.45 11.86
N TYR A 162 9.94 24.46 12.75
CA TYR A 162 9.70 23.10 12.32
C TYR A 162 8.41 22.96 11.48
N ILE A 163 7.29 23.48 11.97
CA ILE A 163 5.97 23.31 11.31
C ILE A 163 5.85 24.12 10.02
N TYR A 164 6.34 25.37 10.01
CA TYR A 164 6.09 26.29 8.89
C TYR A 164 7.24 26.33 7.87
N VAL A 165 8.44 25.90 8.23
CA VAL A 165 9.62 25.96 7.35
C VAL A 165 10.19 24.59 7.06
N VAL A 166 10.66 23.86 8.09
CA VAL A 166 11.38 22.61 7.92
C VAL A 166 10.48 21.51 7.35
N PHE A 167 9.34 21.26 7.99
CA PHE A 167 8.44 20.16 7.59
C PHE A 167 7.90 20.29 6.15
N PRO A 168 7.39 21.46 5.70
CA PRO A 168 6.96 21.61 4.31
C PRO A 168 8.08 21.42 3.29
N LEU A 169 9.29 21.87 3.59
CA LEU A 169 10.45 21.68 2.71
C LEU A 169 10.89 20.22 2.69
N ALA A 170 11.06 19.60 3.86
CA ALA A 170 11.41 18.21 4.02
C ALA A 170 10.42 17.28 3.30
N PHE A 171 9.11 17.55 3.44
CA PHE A 171 8.07 16.79 2.75
C PHE A 171 8.25 16.82 1.23
N ARG A 172 8.50 18.00 0.66
CA ARG A 172 8.72 18.14 -0.79
C ARG A 172 9.98 17.41 -1.27
N VAL A 173 11.07 17.48 -0.51
CA VAL A 173 12.32 16.75 -0.81
C VAL A 173 12.11 15.24 -0.70
N SER A 174 11.25 14.78 0.21
CA SER A 174 10.93 13.37 0.41
C SER A 174 10.04 12.77 -0.68
N LEU A 175 9.29 13.58 -1.45
CA LEU A 175 8.27 13.11 -2.38
C LEU A 175 8.75 12.07 -3.39
N PRO A 176 9.90 12.20 -4.07
CA PRO A 176 10.34 11.20 -5.04
C PRO A 176 10.57 9.82 -4.41
N ALA A 177 11.23 9.79 -3.24
CA ALA A 177 11.48 8.55 -2.51
C ALA A 177 10.19 7.96 -1.93
N LEU A 178 9.31 8.82 -1.40
CA LEU A 178 7.99 8.43 -0.91
C LEU A 178 7.15 7.80 -2.02
N ASN A 179 7.08 8.43 -3.20
CA ASN A 179 6.36 7.91 -4.36
C ASN A 179 6.83 6.49 -4.73
N ASN A 180 8.16 6.28 -4.80
CA ASN A 180 8.72 4.96 -5.08
C ASN A 180 8.31 3.92 -4.04
N ASN A 181 8.34 4.27 -2.74
CA ASN A 181 7.93 3.36 -1.67
C ASN A 181 6.43 3.05 -1.73
N LEU A 182 5.57 4.04 -1.99
CA LEU A 182 4.13 3.84 -2.11
C LEU A 182 3.76 2.98 -3.32
N VAL A 183 4.42 3.16 -4.46
CA VAL A 183 4.25 2.28 -5.63
C VAL A 183 4.66 0.85 -5.29
N ASN A 184 5.78 0.67 -4.56
CA ASN A 184 6.20 -0.65 -4.11
C ASN A 184 5.20 -1.27 -3.13
N LEU A 185 4.66 -0.49 -2.19
CA LEU A 185 3.64 -0.93 -1.25
C LEU A 185 2.41 -1.50 -1.97
N ILE A 186 1.87 -0.78 -2.97
CA ILE A 186 0.69 -1.25 -3.72
C ILE A 186 0.96 -2.56 -4.45
N LYS A 187 2.15 -2.75 -5.01
CA LYS A 187 2.53 -4.06 -5.58
C LYS A 187 2.61 -5.15 -4.51
N THR A 188 3.05 -4.80 -3.31
CA THR A 188 3.19 -5.74 -2.20
C THR A 188 1.84 -6.18 -1.62
N THR A 189 0.75 -5.40 -1.83
CA THR A 189 -0.59 -5.79 -1.36
C THR A 189 -1.08 -7.11 -1.95
N THR A 190 -0.59 -7.52 -3.13
CA THR A 190 -0.88 -8.84 -3.72
C THR A 190 -0.50 -10.02 -2.82
N GLN A 191 0.44 -9.81 -1.88
CA GLN A 191 0.83 -10.86 -0.92
C GLN A 191 -0.29 -11.20 0.07
N ALA A 192 -1.29 -10.32 0.21
CA ALA A 192 -2.45 -10.54 1.07
C ALA A 192 -3.31 -11.75 0.65
N LEU A 193 -3.18 -12.21 -0.61
CA LEU A 193 -3.68 -13.49 -1.10
C LEU A 193 -3.34 -14.65 -0.14
N ALA A 194 -2.13 -14.68 0.43
CA ALA A 194 -1.66 -15.78 1.27
C ALA A 194 -2.43 -15.96 2.59
N ILE A 195 -3.13 -14.92 3.01
CA ILE A 195 -4.01 -14.94 4.19
C ILE A 195 -5.49 -14.82 3.79
N ALA A 196 -5.80 -15.26 2.55
CA ALA A 196 -7.15 -15.30 1.99
C ALA A 196 -7.88 -13.94 1.99
N VAL A 197 -7.16 -12.83 1.80
CA VAL A 197 -7.78 -11.53 1.50
C VAL A 197 -8.36 -11.60 0.08
N PRO A 198 -9.66 -11.34 -0.13
CA PRO A 198 -10.31 -11.49 -1.43
C PRO A 198 -10.02 -10.31 -2.37
N GLU A 199 -8.73 -9.95 -2.49
CA GLU A 199 -8.24 -8.93 -3.41
C GLU A 199 -8.21 -9.47 -4.87
N LEU A 200 -7.87 -8.63 -5.81
CA LEU A 200 -7.98 -8.92 -7.25
C LEU A 200 -7.27 -10.22 -7.68
N LEU A 201 -6.03 -10.42 -7.23
CA LEU A 201 -5.26 -11.63 -7.57
C LEU A 201 -5.92 -12.89 -6.98
N TYR A 202 -6.40 -12.81 -5.73
CA TYR A 202 -7.13 -13.89 -5.08
C TYR A 202 -8.36 -14.30 -5.88
N GLN A 203 -9.17 -13.31 -6.32
CA GLN A 203 -10.39 -13.59 -7.07
C GLN A 203 -10.09 -14.24 -8.43
N PHE A 204 -9.11 -13.76 -9.16
CA PHE A 204 -8.74 -14.38 -10.44
C PHE A 204 -8.15 -15.79 -10.27
N LEU A 205 -7.36 -16.04 -9.23
CA LEU A 205 -6.87 -17.39 -8.95
C LEU A 205 -8.01 -18.33 -8.51
N SER A 206 -8.98 -17.84 -7.79
CA SER A 206 -10.18 -18.59 -7.42
C SER A 206 -11.03 -18.93 -8.66
N ILE A 207 -11.22 -17.96 -9.58
CA ILE A 207 -11.91 -18.22 -10.87
C ILE A 207 -11.15 -19.27 -11.70
N TRP A 208 -9.83 -19.17 -11.76
CA TRP A 208 -9.02 -20.18 -12.44
C TRP A 208 -9.18 -21.56 -11.80
N ASN A 209 -9.23 -21.65 -10.48
CA ASN A 209 -9.41 -22.93 -9.78
C ASN A 209 -10.77 -23.57 -10.11
N ASP A 210 -11.83 -22.75 -10.19
CA ASP A 210 -13.18 -23.20 -10.57
C ASP A 210 -13.28 -23.53 -12.08
N TYR A 211 -12.55 -22.81 -12.91
CA TYR A 211 -12.53 -22.93 -14.38
C TYR A 211 -11.10 -23.03 -14.91
N PRO A 212 -10.50 -24.22 -15.01
CA PRO A 212 -9.11 -24.39 -15.44
C PRO A 212 -8.78 -23.79 -16.82
N SER A 213 -9.77 -23.71 -17.71
CA SER A 213 -9.64 -23.07 -19.04
C SER A 213 -9.50 -21.53 -18.96
N ALA A 214 -9.80 -20.93 -17.81
CA ALA A 214 -9.67 -19.48 -17.57
C ALA A 214 -8.27 -19.06 -17.08
N LEU A 215 -7.30 -19.97 -16.95
CA LEU A 215 -5.95 -19.67 -16.46
C LEU A 215 -5.29 -18.50 -17.21
N TYR A 216 -5.13 -18.63 -18.53
CA TYR A 216 -4.44 -17.61 -19.33
C TYR A 216 -5.18 -16.28 -19.34
N PRO A 217 -6.52 -16.23 -19.55
CA PRO A 217 -7.29 -15.00 -19.41
C PRO A 217 -7.17 -14.35 -18.02
N SER A 218 -7.26 -15.14 -16.95
CA SER A 218 -7.16 -14.62 -15.58
C SER A 218 -5.81 -13.97 -15.31
N LEU A 219 -4.71 -14.63 -15.63
CA LEU A 219 -3.36 -14.07 -15.47
C LEU A 219 -3.15 -12.83 -16.33
N THR A 220 -3.65 -12.85 -17.58
CA THR A 220 -3.56 -11.70 -18.49
C THR A 220 -4.32 -10.50 -17.94
N MET A 221 -5.55 -10.71 -17.45
CA MET A 221 -6.37 -9.63 -16.88
C MET A 221 -5.78 -9.05 -15.60
N VAL A 222 -5.31 -9.90 -14.67
CA VAL A 222 -4.57 -9.44 -13.49
C VAL A 222 -3.42 -8.54 -13.89
N PHE A 223 -2.60 -8.99 -14.84
CA PHE A 223 -1.44 -8.25 -15.32
C PHE A 223 -1.84 -6.87 -15.91
N ILE A 224 -2.86 -6.84 -16.78
CA ILE A 224 -3.33 -5.60 -17.40
C ILE A 224 -3.90 -4.64 -16.34
N ILE A 225 -4.72 -5.14 -15.41
CA ILE A 225 -5.34 -4.30 -14.39
C ILE A 225 -4.28 -3.73 -13.44
N TYR A 226 -3.31 -4.54 -12.98
CA TYR A 226 -2.24 -4.03 -12.12
C TYR A 226 -1.31 -3.04 -12.83
N ILE A 227 -0.99 -3.26 -14.11
CA ILE A 227 -0.26 -2.25 -14.91
C ILE A 227 -1.06 -0.95 -14.97
N GLY A 228 -2.36 -1.03 -15.22
CA GLY A 228 -3.24 0.14 -15.25
C GLY A 228 -3.29 0.88 -13.92
N LEU A 229 -3.52 0.16 -12.82
CA LEU A 229 -3.58 0.73 -11.46
C LEU A 229 -2.25 1.40 -11.07
N VAL A 230 -1.13 0.68 -11.23
CA VAL A 230 0.19 1.21 -10.92
C VAL A 230 0.54 2.36 -11.85
N GLY A 231 0.20 2.26 -13.14
CA GLY A 231 0.43 3.31 -14.13
C GLY A 231 -0.30 4.62 -13.79
N ILE A 232 -1.59 4.53 -13.44
CA ILE A 232 -2.39 5.68 -13.01
C ILE A 232 -1.80 6.31 -11.74
N LEU A 233 -1.41 5.47 -10.77
CA LEU A 233 -0.78 5.95 -9.54
C LEU A 233 0.53 6.69 -9.85
N VAL A 234 1.44 6.05 -10.58
CA VAL A 234 2.75 6.64 -10.94
C VAL A 234 2.54 7.96 -11.68
N TYR A 235 1.65 8.00 -12.66
CA TYR A 235 1.33 9.22 -13.39
C TYR A 235 0.81 10.33 -12.45
N SER A 236 -0.15 10.00 -11.59
CA SER A 236 -0.73 10.96 -10.64
C SER A 236 0.31 11.50 -9.65
N MET A 237 1.17 10.62 -9.14
CA MET A 237 2.23 10.97 -8.21
C MET A 237 3.32 11.84 -8.86
N HIS A 238 3.74 11.51 -10.08
CA HIS A 238 4.68 12.37 -10.83
C HIS A 238 4.09 13.76 -11.13
N ARG A 239 2.80 13.82 -11.46
CA ARG A 239 2.12 15.12 -11.65
C ARG A 239 2.11 15.95 -10.38
N TRP A 240 1.81 15.31 -9.25
CA TRP A 240 1.82 15.95 -7.94
C TRP A 240 3.22 16.40 -7.53
N GLU A 241 4.21 15.55 -7.64
CA GLU A 241 5.63 15.87 -7.41
C GLU A 241 6.08 17.07 -8.23
N LYS A 242 5.78 17.07 -9.54
CA LYS A 242 6.14 18.17 -10.44
C LYS A 242 5.48 19.50 -10.02
N ALA A 243 4.23 19.45 -9.56
CA ALA A 243 3.51 20.63 -9.08
C ALA A 243 4.08 21.21 -7.77
N MET A 244 4.73 20.38 -6.96
CA MET A 244 5.30 20.77 -5.66
C MET A 244 6.81 21.05 -5.72
N ARG A 245 7.46 20.89 -6.87
CA ARG A 245 8.91 21.05 -7.03
C ARG A 245 9.31 22.51 -6.79
N ILE A 246 10.35 22.71 -5.96
CA ILE A 246 10.95 24.02 -5.73
C ILE A 246 12.19 24.12 -6.64
N PRO A 247 12.28 25.14 -7.53
CA PRO A 247 13.47 25.36 -8.31
C PRO A 247 14.71 25.57 -7.41
N GLY A 248 15.78 24.82 -7.69
CA GLY A 248 17.03 24.92 -6.93
C GLY A 248 17.11 24.06 -5.66
N TYR A 249 16.06 23.32 -5.30
CA TYR A 249 16.05 22.39 -4.16
C TYR A 249 15.89 20.95 -4.65
N GLY A 250 16.77 20.05 -4.21
CA GLY A 250 16.64 18.60 -4.48
C GLY A 250 16.97 18.19 -5.93
N GLN A 251 17.94 18.86 -6.57
CA GLN A 251 18.53 18.41 -7.84
C GLN A 251 19.71 17.50 -7.58
#